data_5c84e649b6b0aff3ec7fdf6a19473449
#
_entry.id   5c84e649b6b0aff3ec7fdf6a19473449
#
_cell.length_a   1.000
_cell.length_b   1.000
_cell.length_c   1.000
_cell.angle_alpha   90.00
_cell.angle_beta   90.00
_cell.angle_gamma   90.00
#
_symmetry.space_group_name_H-M   'P 1'
#
loop_
_entity.id
_entity.type
_entity.pdbx_description
1 polymer ?
#
loop_
_entity_poly.entity_id
_entity_poly.type
_entity_poly.pdbx_seq_one_letter_code
_entity_poly.pdbx_strand_id
1 'polypeptide(L)'
;MFCHDFGPDDKICIFLTSEARRRNWEPTAIPEPPVSLSFRQKVFFFFRRKQKASPPYEGLKNRLASLTLQAPVCTVDIPDGLNEQDIWSIFRALYTQVPDNAHIYLDITHAFRSIPMLASILLNYLYVVKNVTVKGIYYGAFETLGSVRQAENIPLDRRTAPVINLLPFYELHRWTNAAHAFITYGQSRELEKMVRENVWQRKDESLKTLNVFAENLKKVSSMITLLRGKEIYTGTDFAHMKKLIETLQKEKGLEPLSPLFSTIQKKIEPFAENDFNNCLHAISWCIDHSLMQQAITLMDEAVITFICLQFKDKHNLSYDNLKSRKSVALAFEILAQPNKKNLQDDPIAVELSQEPLLKRFRETRRGLHEIRNSINHAGFTDNKKADQFSDALKNIFEKLKTICHENIDDAGQ
;
A
#
# COMPACT_ATOMS: atom_id res chain seq x y z
N MET A 1 -12.62 2.40 -29.38
CA MET A 1 -11.67 3.50 -29.29
C MET A 1 -10.25 2.99 -29.09
N PHE A 2 -9.97 2.09 -28.14
CA PHE A 2 -8.62 1.58 -27.86
C PHE A 2 -8.20 0.34 -28.66
N CYS A 3 -9.11 -0.32 -29.36
CA CYS A 3 -8.84 -1.59 -30.05
C CYS A 3 -7.81 -1.49 -31.18
N HIS A 4 -7.57 -0.29 -31.71
CA HIS A 4 -6.57 -0.07 -32.77
C HIS A 4 -5.14 0.06 -32.24
N ASP A 5 -4.97 0.26 -30.92
CA ASP A 5 -3.66 0.40 -30.27
C ASP A 5 -3.05 -0.96 -29.87
N PHE A 6 -3.83 -2.05 -30.04
CA PHE A 6 -3.42 -3.41 -29.69
C PHE A 6 -2.78 -4.12 -30.88
N GLY A 7 -1.64 -4.76 -30.63
CA GLY A 7 -0.89 -5.52 -31.62
C GLY A 7 -1.37 -6.98 -31.76
N PRO A 8 -0.73 -7.77 -32.63
CA PRO A 8 -1.09 -9.15 -32.89
C PRO A 8 -0.87 -10.09 -31.68
N ASP A 9 0.01 -9.72 -30.75
CA ASP A 9 0.29 -10.47 -29.52
C ASP A 9 -0.71 -10.15 -28.39
N ASP A 10 -1.51 -9.10 -28.55
CA ASP A 10 -2.56 -8.73 -27.62
C ASP A 10 -3.83 -9.53 -27.87
N LYS A 11 -4.77 -9.49 -26.92
CA LYS A 11 -6.03 -10.24 -27.00
C LYS A 11 -7.21 -9.39 -26.53
N ILE A 12 -8.27 -9.36 -27.31
CA ILE A 12 -9.54 -8.72 -26.94
C ILE A 12 -10.52 -9.80 -26.51
N CYS A 13 -10.85 -9.85 -25.22
CA CYS A 13 -11.81 -10.81 -24.66
C CYS A 13 -13.16 -10.15 -24.40
N ILE A 14 -14.23 -10.70 -24.97
CA ILE A 14 -15.59 -10.23 -24.78
C ILE A 14 -16.36 -11.27 -23.98
N PHE A 15 -16.76 -10.91 -22.78
CA PHE A 15 -17.53 -11.77 -21.88
C PHE A 15 -19.01 -11.60 -22.14
N LEU A 16 -19.70 -12.70 -22.44
CA LEU A 16 -21.07 -12.69 -22.89
C LEU A 16 -21.92 -13.64 -22.06
N THR A 17 -23.02 -13.13 -21.52
CA THR A 17 -24.12 -14.00 -21.09
C THR A 17 -24.87 -14.54 -22.29
N SER A 18 -25.65 -15.60 -22.11
CA SER A 18 -26.47 -16.18 -23.18
C SER A 18 -27.37 -15.14 -23.84
N GLU A 19 -28.00 -14.28 -23.06
CA GLU A 19 -28.86 -13.21 -23.54
C GLU A 19 -28.07 -12.10 -24.27
N ALA A 20 -26.90 -11.69 -23.76
CA ALA A 20 -26.03 -10.73 -24.43
C ALA A 20 -25.52 -11.26 -25.76
N ARG A 21 -25.17 -12.56 -25.81
CA ARG A 21 -24.79 -13.23 -27.06
C ARG A 21 -25.90 -13.15 -28.08
N ARG A 22 -27.12 -13.52 -27.71
CA ARG A 22 -28.28 -13.53 -28.59
C ARG A 22 -28.69 -12.14 -29.08
N ARG A 23 -28.66 -11.12 -28.19
CA ARG A 23 -29.17 -9.79 -28.53
C ARG A 23 -28.15 -8.85 -29.13
N ASN A 24 -26.89 -8.96 -28.69
CA ASN A 24 -25.89 -7.94 -28.99
C ASN A 24 -24.72 -8.48 -29.83
N TRP A 25 -24.37 -9.76 -29.67
CA TRP A 25 -23.24 -10.34 -30.39
C TRP A 25 -23.63 -10.79 -31.81
N GLU A 26 -24.68 -11.57 -31.91
CA GLU A 26 -25.15 -12.08 -33.19
C GLU A 26 -26.04 -11.05 -33.93
N PRO A 27 -26.02 -11.03 -35.27
CA PRO A 27 -26.92 -10.18 -36.04
C PRO A 27 -28.36 -10.59 -35.79
N THR A 28 -29.24 -9.62 -35.56
CA THR A 28 -30.68 -9.89 -35.41
C THR A 28 -31.35 -9.81 -36.75
N ALA A 29 -31.72 -10.94 -37.30
CA ALA A 29 -32.59 -10.97 -38.49
C ALA A 29 -33.98 -10.36 -38.20
N ILE A 30 -34.54 -9.65 -39.12
CA ILE A 30 -35.92 -9.20 -39.00
C ILE A 30 -36.78 -10.47 -38.91
N PRO A 31 -37.60 -10.67 -37.84
CA PRO A 31 -38.46 -11.86 -37.77
C PRO A 31 -39.38 -11.92 -38.99
N GLU A 32 -39.25 -12.95 -39.78
CA GLU A 32 -40.25 -13.21 -40.83
C GLU A 32 -41.59 -13.57 -40.18
N PRO A 33 -42.71 -13.10 -40.73
CA PRO A 33 -44.01 -13.51 -40.24
C PRO A 33 -44.14 -15.03 -40.36
N PRO A 34 -44.64 -15.74 -39.31
CA PRO A 34 -44.82 -17.17 -39.38
C PRO A 34 -45.69 -17.54 -40.64
N VAL A 35 -45.22 -18.52 -41.39
CA VAL A 35 -45.82 -18.96 -42.65
C VAL A 35 -47.30 -19.37 -42.50
N SER A 36 -47.74 -19.69 -41.29
CA SER A 36 -49.10 -20.14 -40.98
C SER A 36 -50.10 -19.02 -40.64
N LEU A 37 -49.75 -17.75 -40.75
CA LEU A 37 -50.69 -16.65 -40.45
C LEU A 37 -51.72 -16.50 -41.58
N SER A 38 -53.02 -16.38 -41.23
CA SER A 38 -54.06 -16.00 -42.12
C SER A 38 -53.79 -14.62 -42.73
N PHE A 39 -54.36 -14.34 -43.89
CA PHE A 39 -54.18 -13.07 -44.58
C PHE A 39 -54.49 -11.86 -43.71
N ARG A 40 -55.53 -11.91 -42.88
CA ARG A 40 -55.85 -10.85 -41.89
C ARG A 40 -54.76 -10.68 -40.81
N GLN A 41 -54.20 -11.78 -40.33
CA GLN A 41 -53.12 -11.76 -39.36
C GLN A 41 -51.80 -11.25 -39.97
N LYS A 42 -51.49 -11.59 -41.22
CA LYS A 42 -50.38 -11.04 -41.99
C LYS A 42 -50.50 -9.53 -42.17
N VAL A 43 -51.71 -9.05 -42.52
CA VAL A 43 -51.99 -7.61 -42.65
C VAL A 43 -51.84 -6.89 -41.33
N PHE A 44 -52.34 -7.47 -40.21
CA PHE A 44 -52.17 -6.89 -38.88
C PHE A 44 -50.70 -6.87 -38.41
N PHE A 45 -49.97 -7.92 -38.76
CA PHE A 45 -48.52 -8.00 -38.49
C PHE A 45 -47.76 -6.95 -39.33
N PHE A 46 -48.12 -6.72 -40.57
CA PHE A 46 -47.58 -5.68 -41.43
C PHE A 46 -47.97 -4.25 -40.95
N PHE A 47 -49.18 -4.04 -40.46
CA PHE A 47 -49.63 -2.76 -39.91
C PHE A 47 -48.93 -2.42 -38.57
N ARG A 48 -48.66 -3.42 -37.73
CA ARG A 48 -47.86 -3.24 -36.53
C ARG A 48 -46.37 -2.92 -36.85
N ARG A 49 -45.92 -3.37 -38.01
CA ARG A 49 -44.55 -3.10 -38.49
C ARG A 49 -44.34 -1.65 -38.95
N LYS A 50 -45.40 -0.87 -39.21
CA LYS A 50 -45.31 0.56 -39.53
C LYS A 50 -44.95 1.45 -38.32
N GLN A 51 -44.95 0.90 -37.11
CA GLN A 51 -44.21 1.52 -36.01
C GLN A 51 -42.71 1.20 -36.19
N LYS A 52 -41.96 2.15 -36.81
CA LYS A 52 -40.51 2.17 -36.98
C LYS A 52 -39.82 0.87 -36.59
N ALA A 53 -39.71 -0.09 -37.53
CA ALA A 53 -38.80 -1.20 -37.37
C ALA A 53 -37.41 -0.58 -37.20
N SER A 54 -36.80 -0.79 -36.06
CA SER A 54 -35.37 -0.47 -35.88
C SER A 54 -34.63 -1.16 -37.04
N PRO A 55 -33.69 -0.50 -37.71
CA PRO A 55 -32.91 -1.15 -38.76
C PRO A 55 -32.31 -2.44 -38.19
N PRO A 56 -32.16 -3.47 -39.03
CA PRO A 56 -31.60 -4.75 -38.59
C PRO A 56 -30.28 -4.48 -37.92
N TYR A 57 -30.14 -4.98 -36.69
CA TYR A 57 -28.90 -4.83 -35.93
C TYR A 57 -27.86 -5.79 -36.53
N GLU A 58 -26.74 -5.22 -36.98
CA GLU A 58 -25.67 -5.96 -37.65
C GLU A 58 -24.95 -6.94 -36.71
N GLY A 59 -25.06 -6.76 -35.39
CA GLY A 59 -24.34 -7.51 -34.36
C GLY A 59 -22.94 -6.99 -34.14
N LEU A 60 -22.51 -7.02 -32.89
CA LEU A 60 -21.16 -6.56 -32.51
C LEU A 60 -20.07 -7.41 -33.20
N LYS A 61 -20.32 -8.70 -33.43
CA LYS A 61 -19.43 -9.61 -34.16
C LYS A 61 -19.05 -9.08 -35.54
N ASN A 62 -20.06 -8.74 -36.36
CA ASN A 62 -19.82 -8.25 -37.70
C ASN A 62 -19.20 -6.86 -37.68
N ARG A 63 -19.61 -6.03 -36.73
CA ARG A 63 -19.03 -4.71 -36.54
C ARG A 63 -17.54 -4.76 -36.19
N LEU A 64 -17.13 -5.65 -35.29
CA LEU A 64 -15.73 -5.86 -34.99
C LEU A 64 -14.94 -6.47 -36.14
N ALA A 65 -15.55 -7.38 -36.91
CA ALA A 65 -14.92 -7.94 -38.08
C ALA A 65 -14.70 -6.91 -39.21
N SER A 66 -15.51 -5.86 -39.28
CA SER A 66 -15.31 -4.75 -40.21
C SER A 66 -14.20 -3.77 -39.81
N LEU A 67 -13.77 -3.82 -38.54
CA LEU A 67 -12.62 -3.07 -38.08
C LEU A 67 -11.35 -3.87 -38.37
N THR A 68 -10.36 -3.27 -38.97
CA THR A 68 -9.04 -3.88 -39.24
C THR A 68 -8.23 -3.99 -37.94
N LEU A 69 -8.71 -4.80 -36.97
CA LEU A 69 -8.02 -4.99 -35.68
C LEU A 69 -6.86 -5.96 -35.89
N GLN A 70 -5.69 -5.62 -35.29
CA GLN A 70 -4.53 -6.51 -35.30
C GLN A 70 -4.66 -7.59 -34.20
N ALA A 71 -5.21 -7.22 -33.03
CA ALA A 71 -5.43 -8.15 -31.93
C ALA A 71 -6.60 -9.11 -32.21
N PRO A 72 -6.44 -10.41 -31.93
CA PRO A 72 -7.53 -11.39 -32.07
C PRO A 72 -8.64 -11.10 -31.06
N VAL A 73 -9.89 -11.18 -31.57
CA VAL A 73 -11.09 -11.04 -30.76
C VAL A 73 -11.63 -12.41 -30.39
N CYS A 74 -11.79 -12.68 -29.11
CA CYS A 74 -12.42 -13.92 -28.64
C CYS A 74 -13.62 -13.63 -27.72
N THR A 75 -14.57 -14.57 -27.70
CA THR A 75 -15.71 -14.52 -26.78
C THR A 75 -15.57 -15.56 -25.68
N VAL A 76 -15.99 -15.19 -24.49
CA VAL A 76 -16.01 -16.06 -23.29
C VAL A 76 -17.43 -16.07 -22.76
N ASP A 77 -18.05 -17.25 -22.72
CA ASP A 77 -19.40 -17.38 -22.16
C ASP A 77 -19.35 -17.36 -20.65
N ILE A 78 -20.24 -16.56 -20.07
CA ILE A 78 -20.40 -16.41 -18.62
C ILE A 78 -21.88 -16.56 -18.25
N PRO A 79 -22.18 -17.03 -17.02
CA PRO A 79 -23.55 -17.03 -16.51
C PRO A 79 -24.05 -15.62 -16.20
N ASP A 80 -25.36 -15.49 -15.95
CA ASP A 80 -26.01 -14.20 -15.70
C ASP A 80 -25.65 -13.56 -14.32
N GLY A 81 -24.97 -14.28 -13.44
CA GLY A 81 -24.53 -13.75 -12.13
C GLY A 81 -25.66 -13.58 -11.12
N LEU A 82 -26.69 -14.42 -11.17
CA LEU A 82 -27.87 -14.33 -10.32
C LEU A 82 -27.72 -15.00 -8.95
N ASN A 83 -26.68 -15.77 -8.76
CA ASN A 83 -26.36 -16.48 -7.53
C ASN A 83 -24.85 -16.53 -7.27
N GLU A 84 -24.45 -17.00 -6.11
CA GLU A 84 -23.03 -17.04 -5.71
C GLU A 84 -22.19 -17.95 -6.62
N GLN A 85 -22.73 -19.07 -7.07
CA GLN A 85 -22.01 -20.00 -7.97
C GLN A 85 -21.73 -19.36 -9.32
N ASP A 86 -22.67 -18.59 -9.84
CA ASP A 86 -22.50 -17.80 -11.06
C ASP A 86 -21.40 -16.77 -10.90
N ILE A 87 -21.38 -16.04 -9.78
CA ILE A 87 -20.35 -15.03 -9.47
C ILE A 87 -18.96 -15.67 -9.44
N TRP A 88 -18.79 -16.81 -8.77
CA TRP A 88 -17.53 -17.55 -8.77
C TRP A 88 -17.15 -18.10 -10.16
N SER A 89 -18.14 -18.45 -10.98
CA SER A 89 -17.90 -18.90 -12.36
C SER A 89 -17.42 -17.75 -13.24
N ILE A 90 -18.02 -16.57 -13.11
CA ILE A 90 -17.56 -15.34 -13.78
C ILE A 90 -16.13 -15.00 -13.33
N PHE A 91 -15.86 -15.05 -12.03
CA PHE A 91 -14.51 -14.80 -11.50
C PHE A 91 -13.48 -15.75 -12.14
N ARG A 92 -13.76 -17.06 -12.18
CA ARG A 92 -12.86 -18.06 -12.79
C ARG A 92 -12.67 -17.81 -14.28
N ALA A 93 -13.73 -17.48 -15.00
CA ALA A 93 -13.67 -17.17 -16.42
C ALA A 93 -12.74 -15.99 -16.71
N LEU A 94 -12.89 -14.89 -15.96
CA LEU A 94 -12.03 -13.71 -16.05
C LEU A 94 -10.57 -14.05 -15.68
N TYR A 95 -10.37 -14.73 -14.55
CA TYR A 95 -9.05 -15.13 -14.08
C TYR A 95 -8.27 -15.97 -15.09
N THR A 96 -8.95 -16.93 -15.75
CA THR A 96 -8.33 -17.84 -16.71
C THR A 96 -7.87 -17.13 -17.98
N GLN A 97 -8.55 -16.05 -18.39
CA GLN A 97 -8.21 -15.32 -19.60
C GLN A 97 -7.01 -14.37 -19.44
N VAL A 98 -6.62 -14.06 -18.22
CA VAL A 98 -5.53 -13.12 -17.95
C VAL A 98 -4.22 -13.88 -17.75
N PRO A 99 -3.20 -13.69 -18.61
CA PRO A 99 -1.86 -14.25 -18.38
C PRO A 99 -1.11 -13.54 -17.25
N ASP A 100 -0.04 -14.18 -16.78
CA ASP A 100 0.88 -13.57 -15.81
C ASP A 100 1.59 -12.37 -16.44
N ASN A 101 1.88 -11.34 -15.64
CA ASN A 101 2.53 -10.09 -16.04
C ASN A 101 1.79 -9.29 -17.13
N ALA A 102 0.51 -9.56 -17.35
CA ALA A 102 -0.27 -8.89 -18.39
C ALA A 102 -0.53 -7.42 -18.08
N HIS A 103 -0.67 -6.60 -19.13
CA HIS A 103 -1.28 -5.29 -19.07
C HIS A 103 -2.77 -5.40 -19.35
N ILE A 104 -3.61 -4.87 -18.47
CA ILE A 104 -5.07 -4.99 -18.56
C ILE A 104 -5.72 -3.65 -18.84
N TYR A 105 -6.58 -3.63 -19.86
CA TYR A 105 -7.58 -2.61 -20.10
C TYR A 105 -8.95 -3.25 -19.89
N LEU A 106 -9.79 -2.66 -19.04
CA LEU A 106 -11.10 -3.20 -18.70
C LEU A 106 -12.19 -2.21 -19.10
N ASP A 107 -13.19 -2.67 -19.86
CA ASP A 107 -14.41 -1.94 -20.16
C ASP A 107 -15.56 -2.56 -19.36
N ILE A 108 -16.22 -1.75 -18.53
CA ILE A 108 -17.34 -2.15 -17.68
C ILE A 108 -18.67 -1.54 -18.11
N THR A 109 -18.74 -0.94 -19.30
CA THR A 109 -19.92 -0.20 -19.80
C THR A 109 -21.19 -1.04 -19.80
N HIS A 110 -21.11 -2.29 -20.20
CA HIS A 110 -22.27 -3.19 -20.36
C HIS A 110 -22.35 -4.28 -19.29
N ALA A 111 -21.67 -4.06 -18.15
CA ALA A 111 -21.66 -5.02 -17.06
C ALA A 111 -22.92 -4.93 -16.18
N PHE A 112 -23.40 -6.08 -15.66
CA PHE A 112 -24.39 -6.10 -14.58
C PHE A 112 -23.87 -5.35 -13.35
N ARG A 113 -24.77 -4.81 -12.52
CA ARG A 113 -24.40 -3.96 -11.36
C ARG A 113 -23.40 -4.61 -10.38
N SER A 114 -23.42 -5.94 -10.25
CA SER A 114 -22.46 -6.70 -9.40
C SER A 114 -21.08 -6.84 -10.04
N ILE A 115 -20.97 -6.81 -11.37
CA ILE A 115 -19.70 -7.08 -12.08
C ILE A 115 -18.64 -5.98 -11.87
N PRO A 116 -18.95 -4.67 -11.83
CA PRO A 116 -17.97 -3.64 -11.51
C PRO A 116 -17.33 -3.85 -10.14
N MET A 117 -18.10 -4.24 -9.13
CA MET A 117 -17.58 -4.57 -7.81
C MET A 117 -16.68 -5.81 -7.85
N LEU A 118 -17.13 -6.88 -8.50
CA LEU A 118 -16.36 -8.10 -8.73
C LEU A 118 -15.06 -7.81 -9.48
N ALA A 119 -15.13 -6.97 -10.53
CA ALA A 119 -13.98 -6.57 -11.31
C ALA A 119 -12.91 -5.85 -10.47
N SER A 120 -13.30 -4.93 -9.59
CA SER A 120 -12.37 -4.24 -8.68
C SER A 120 -11.65 -5.23 -7.76
N ILE A 121 -12.38 -6.18 -7.18
CA ILE A 121 -11.80 -7.24 -6.33
C ILE A 121 -10.87 -8.12 -7.15
N LEU A 122 -11.29 -8.54 -8.34
CA LEU A 122 -10.50 -9.38 -9.23
C LEU A 122 -9.21 -8.70 -9.68
N LEU A 123 -9.23 -7.42 -10.03
CA LEU A 123 -8.04 -6.68 -10.45
C LEU A 123 -7.00 -6.62 -9.32
N ASN A 124 -7.44 -6.40 -8.08
CA ASN A 124 -6.54 -6.45 -6.93
C ASN A 124 -5.96 -7.86 -6.69
N TYR A 125 -6.80 -8.88 -6.83
CA TYR A 125 -6.37 -10.28 -6.75
C TYR A 125 -5.34 -10.63 -7.84
N LEU A 126 -5.61 -10.26 -9.09
CA LEU A 126 -4.71 -10.49 -10.23
C LEU A 126 -3.38 -9.75 -10.08
N TYR A 127 -3.40 -8.54 -9.52
CA TYR A 127 -2.18 -7.81 -9.19
C TYR A 127 -1.25 -8.63 -8.27
N VAL A 128 -1.81 -9.24 -7.22
CA VAL A 128 -1.03 -10.03 -6.25
C VAL A 128 -0.60 -11.38 -6.82
N VAL A 129 -1.53 -12.10 -7.50
CA VAL A 129 -1.32 -13.50 -7.87
C VAL A 129 -0.60 -13.65 -9.22
N LYS A 130 -0.86 -12.73 -10.16
CA LYS A 130 -0.34 -12.79 -11.54
C LYS A 130 0.55 -11.61 -11.91
N ASN A 131 0.84 -10.71 -10.97
CA ASN A 131 1.67 -9.51 -11.19
C ASN A 131 1.19 -8.67 -12.39
N VAL A 132 -0.12 -8.54 -12.56
CA VAL A 132 -0.68 -7.76 -13.67
C VAL A 132 -0.58 -6.26 -13.43
N THR A 133 -0.56 -5.49 -14.51
CA THR A 133 -0.63 -4.02 -14.47
C THR A 133 -1.94 -3.56 -15.10
N VAL A 134 -2.76 -2.85 -14.35
CA VAL A 134 -4.00 -2.24 -14.89
C VAL A 134 -3.64 -0.91 -15.53
N LYS A 135 -3.93 -0.78 -16.83
CA LYS A 135 -3.63 0.41 -17.65
C LYS A 135 -4.84 1.30 -17.90
N GLY A 136 -6.06 0.76 -17.74
CA GLY A 136 -7.28 1.52 -17.91
C GLY A 136 -8.49 0.76 -17.41
N ILE A 137 -9.45 1.48 -16.85
CA ILE A 137 -10.79 0.99 -16.52
C ILE A 137 -11.76 2.00 -17.09
N TYR A 138 -12.59 1.59 -18.02
CA TYR A 138 -13.44 2.49 -18.78
C TYR A 138 -14.90 2.20 -18.56
N TYR A 139 -15.69 3.27 -18.50
CA TYR A 139 -17.13 3.24 -18.41
C TYR A 139 -17.74 4.24 -19.39
N GLY A 140 -18.50 3.75 -20.35
CA GLY A 140 -19.27 4.58 -21.26
C GLY A 140 -20.61 4.94 -20.63
N ALA A 141 -20.78 6.20 -20.25
CA ALA A 141 -21.97 6.68 -19.52
C ALA A 141 -23.14 6.92 -20.49
N PHE A 142 -23.70 5.85 -21.09
CA PHE A 142 -24.79 5.93 -22.05
C PHE A 142 -26.08 6.52 -21.47
N GLU A 143 -26.32 6.32 -20.18
CA GLU A 143 -27.46 6.90 -19.44
C GLU A 143 -27.53 8.42 -19.47
N THR A 144 -26.41 9.11 -19.76
CA THR A 144 -26.41 10.58 -19.95
C THR A 144 -27.24 11.03 -21.16
N LEU A 145 -27.52 10.13 -22.08
CA LEU A 145 -28.43 10.36 -23.21
C LEU A 145 -29.90 10.19 -22.83
N GLY A 146 -30.20 9.83 -21.59
CA GLY A 146 -31.53 9.55 -21.09
C GLY A 146 -32.02 8.12 -21.42
N SER A 147 -33.35 7.93 -21.43
CA SER A 147 -33.94 6.65 -21.81
C SER A 147 -33.65 6.33 -23.28
N VAL A 148 -33.77 5.05 -23.66
CA VAL A 148 -33.59 4.62 -25.06
C VAL A 148 -34.41 5.47 -26.03
N ARG A 149 -35.67 5.79 -25.69
CA ARG A 149 -36.53 6.64 -26.51
C ARG A 149 -36.02 8.07 -26.64
N GLN A 150 -35.43 8.63 -25.56
CA GLN A 150 -34.83 9.97 -25.59
C GLN A 150 -33.57 9.95 -26.43
N ALA A 151 -32.71 8.94 -26.26
CA ALA A 151 -31.52 8.77 -27.05
C ALA A 151 -31.81 8.59 -28.57
N GLU A 152 -32.86 7.86 -28.92
CA GLU A 152 -33.31 7.68 -30.32
C GLU A 152 -33.74 9.01 -30.97
N ASN A 153 -34.23 9.97 -30.20
CA ASN A 153 -34.64 11.30 -30.67
C ASN A 153 -33.46 12.25 -30.89
N ILE A 154 -32.28 11.92 -30.38
CA ILE A 154 -31.06 12.73 -30.57
C ILE A 154 -30.50 12.37 -31.98
N PRO A 155 -30.19 13.36 -32.82
CA PRO A 155 -29.51 13.12 -34.11
C PRO A 155 -28.20 12.33 -33.89
N LEU A 156 -27.87 11.43 -34.81
CA LEU A 156 -26.73 10.53 -34.69
C LEU A 156 -25.39 11.28 -34.50
N ASP A 157 -25.22 12.40 -35.17
CA ASP A 157 -24.07 13.28 -35.09
C ASP A 157 -23.90 13.95 -33.70
N ARG A 158 -25.00 14.08 -32.95
CA ARG A 158 -25.05 14.68 -31.60
C ARG A 158 -25.22 13.64 -30.49
N ARG A 159 -25.35 12.35 -30.85
CA ARG A 159 -25.54 11.25 -29.91
C ARG A 159 -24.17 10.79 -29.37
N THR A 160 -23.62 11.58 -28.44
CA THR A 160 -22.31 11.29 -27.80
C THR A 160 -22.49 11.02 -26.33
N ALA A 161 -21.99 9.89 -25.84
CA ALA A 161 -21.91 9.57 -24.43
C ALA A 161 -20.45 9.71 -23.97
N PRO A 162 -20.19 10.29 -22.79
CA PRO A 162 -18.84 10.42 -22.28
C PRO A 162 -18.28 9.04 -21.91
N VAL A 163 -16.98 8.82 -22.18
CA VAL A 163 -16.23 7.67 -21.67
C VAL A 163 -15.43 8.12 -20.48
N ILE A 164 -15.75 7.59 -19.32
CA ILE A 164 -15.13 7.93 -18.04
C ILE A 164 -14.00 6.93 -17.76
N ASN A 165 -12.82 7.44 -17.44
CA ASN A 165 -11.71 6.62 -16.98
C ASN A 165 -11.77 6.49 -15.46
N LEU A 166 -11.96 5.27 -14.96
CA LEU A 166 -12.07 4.92 -13.55
C LEU A 166 -10.73 4.44 -12.94
N LEU A 167 -9.67 4.40 -13.73
CA LEU A 167 -8.33 4.01 -13.25
C LEU A 167 -7.87 4.77 -12.00
N PRO A 168 -8.12 6.11 -11.86
CA PRO A 168 -7.71 6.85 -10.66
C PRO A 168 -8.31 6.30 -9.36
N PHE A 169 -9.52 5.74 -9.39
CA PHE A 169 -10.14 5.11 -8.20
C PHE A 169 -9.48 3.79 -7.84
N TYR A 170 -9.08 3.00 -8.83
CA TYR A 170 -8.28 1.80 -8.61
C TYR A 170 -6.89 2.13 -8.06
N GLU A 171 -6.25 3.17 -8.56
CA GLU A 171 -4.97 3.67 -8.04
C GLU A 171 -5.12 4.15 -6.59
N LEU A 172 -6.20 4.88 -6.25
CA LEU A 172 -6.47 5.30 -4.88
C LEU A 172 -6.59 4.11 -3.92
N HIS A 173 -7.23 3.03 -4.36
CA HIS A 173 -7.28 1.79 -3.57
C HIS A 173 -5.88 1.20 -3.34
N ARG A 174 -5.02 1.16 -4.36
CA ARG A 174 -3.62 0.72 -4.24
C ARG A 174 -2.82 1.60 -3.28
N TRP A 175 -2.98 2.94 -3.38
CA TRP A 175 -2.37 3.89 -2.45
C TRP A 175 -2.80 3.65 -1.00
N THR A 176 -4.08 3.35 -0.79
CA THR A 176 -4.62 3.02 0.54
C THR A 176 -3.96 1.77 1.11
N ASN A 177 -3.83 0.71 0.32
CA ASN A 177 -3.17 -0.53 0.75
C ASN A 177 -1.68 -0.32 1.05
N ALA A 178 -0.97 0.45 0.22
CA ALA A 178 0.43 0.78 0.41
C ALA A 178 0.67 1.64 1.67
N ALA A 179 -0.18 2.65 1.91
CA ALA A 179 -0.17 3.45 3.14
C ALA A 179 -0.47 2.59 4.37
N HIS A 180 -1.46 1.70 4.28
CA HIS A 180 -1.77 0.76 5.36
C HIS A 180 -0.58 -0.15 5.69
N ALA A 181 0.12 -0.68 4.70
CA ALA A 181 1.32 -1.49 4.92
C ALA A 181 2.44 -0.71 5.64
N PHE A 182 2.65 0.56 5.31
CA PHE A 182 3.59 1.42 6.02
C PHE A 182 3.16 1.68 7.47
N ILE A 183 1.91 2.04 7.69
CA ILE A 183 1.37 2.39 9.01
C ILE A 183 1.37 1.17 9.94
N THR A 184 1.00 -0.01 9.41
CA THR A 184 0.80 -1.23 10.21
C THR A 184 2.08 -2.05 10.37
N TYR A 185 2.96 -2.06 9.37
CA TYR A 185 4.15 -2.92 9.33
C TYR A 185 5.46 -2.15 9.16
N GLY A 186 5.44 -0.83 9.07
CA GLY A 186 6.62 0.01 8.83
C GLY A 186 7.26 -0.16 7.44
N GLN A 187 6.55 -0.80 6.47
CA GLN A 187 7.08 -1.15 5.16
C GLN A 187 6.79 -0.07 4.13
N SER A 188 7.82 0.62 3.64
CA SER A 188 7.72 1.71 2.64
C SER A 188 7.66 1.22 1.19
N ARG A 189 8.05 -0.04 0.92
CA ARG A 189 8.32 -0.57 -0.42
C ARG A 189 7.17 -0.40 -1.42
N GLU A 190 5.93 -0.65 -0.99
CA GLU A 190 4.77 -0.51 -1.88
C GLU A 190 4.47 0.97 -2.18
N LEU A 191 4.63 1.88 -1.21
CA LEU A 191 4.51 3.32 -1.46
C LEU A 191 5.58 3.81 -2.45
N GLU A 192 6.83 3.37 -2.28
CA GLU A 192 7.91 3.68 -3.22
C GLU A 192 7.60 3.19 -4.64
N LYS A 193 7.06 1.97 -4.76
CA LYS A 193 6.64 1.39 -6.04
C LYS A 193 5.52 2.20 -6.69
N MET A 194 4.50 2.58 -5.92
CA MET A 194 3.38 3.41 -6.38
C MET A 194 3.86 4.75 -6.93
N VAL A 195 4.78 5.42 -6.22
CA VAL A 195 5.34 6.69 -6.68
C VAL A 195 6.08 6.51 -7.99
N ARG A 196 6.95 5.52 -8.10
CA ARG A 196 7.71 5.25 -9.34
C ARG A 196 6.80 4.95 -10.53
N GLU A 197 5.79 4.12 -10.35
CA GLU A 197 4.83 3.78 -11.42
C GLU A 197 4.09 5.03 -11.92
N ASN A 198 3.68 5.93 -11.01
CA ASN A 198 2.97 7.16 -11.38
C ASN A 198 3.86 8.20 -12.08
N VAL A 199 5.12 8.31 -11.68
CA VAL A 199 6.09 9.27 -12.28
C VAL A 199 6.31 9.04 -13.77
N TRP A 200 6.34 7.79 -14.21
CA TRP A 200 6.52 7.48 -15.63
C TRP A 200 5.30 7.84 -16.49
N GLN A 201 4.12 7.98 -15.89
CA GLN A 201 2.88 8.27 -16.61
C GLN A 201 2.56 9.78 -16.69
N ARG A 202 3.10 10.60 -15.83
CA ARG A 202 2.87 12.06 -15.77
C ARG A 202 4.20 12.81 -15.74
N LYS A 203 4.38 13.78 -16.62
CA LYS A 203 5.59 14.64 -16.66
C LYS A 203 5.36 15.95 -15.90
N ASP A 204 4.79 15.92 -14.70
CA ASP A 204 4.38 17.09 -13.95
C ASP A 204 5.31 17.39 -12.77
N GLU A 205 5.46 18.68 -12.39
CA GLU A 205 6.32 19.16 -11.30
C GLU A 205 5.93 18.57 -9.93
N SER A 206 4.63 18.35 -9.70
CA SER A 206 4.09 17.72 -8.49
C SER A 206 4.67 16.33 -8.22
N LEU A 207 5.14 15.65 -9.26
CA LEU A 207 5.77 14.34 -9.16
C LEU A 207 7.20 14.40 -8.62
N LYS A 208 7.87 15.55 -8.70
CA LYS A 208 9.20 15.71 -8.10
C LYS A 208 9.11 15.64 -6.59
N THR A 209 8.15 16.38 -6.00
CA THR A 209 7.90 16.36 -4.56
C THR A 209 7.52 14.95 -4.08
N LEU A 210 6.68 14.25 -4.86
CA LEU A 210 6.26 12.89 -4.55
C LEU A 210 7.44 11.89 -4.60
N ASN A 211 8.37 12.05 -5.55
CA ASN A 211 9.60 11.26 -5.62
C ASN A 211 10.51 11.48 -4.42
N VAL A 212 10.73 12.75 -4.06
CA VAL A 212 11.56 13.12 -2.90
C VAL A 212 10.90 12.54 -1.62
N PHE A 213 9.58 12.59 -1.53
CA PHE A 213 8.83 11.95 -0.43
C PHE A 213 9.09 10.44 -0.37
N ALA A 214 9.00 9.73 -1.50
CA ALA A 214 9.23 8.28 -1.53
C ALA A 214 10.67 7.92 -1.15
N GLU A 215 11.66 8.67 -1.62
CA GLU A 215 13.06 8.49 -1.23
C GLU A 215 13.29 8.74 0.26
N ASN A 216 12.68 9.78 0.81
CA ASN A 216 12.78 10.09 2.23
C ASN A 216 12.05 9.04 3.08
N LEU A 217 10.88 8.56 2.64
CA LEU A 217 10.14 7.47 3.28
C LEU A 217 11.00 6.19 3.38
N LYS A 218 11.72 5.88 2.28
CA LYS A 218 12.68 4.77 2.25
C LYS A 218 13.79 4.96 3.27
N LYS A 219 14.37 6.17 3.38
CA LYS A 219 15.41 6.48 4.37
C LYS A 219 14.88 6.26 5.79
N VAL A 220 13.73 6.84 6.14
CA VAL A 220 13.10 6.70 7.46
C VAL A 220 12.86 5.23 7.80
N SER A 221 12.28 4.46 6.90
CA SER A 221 12.05 3.03 7.10
C SER A 221 13.38 2.26 7.27
N SER A 222 14.39 2.61 6.47
CA SER A 222 15.72 1.98 6.53
C SER A 222 16.48 2.33 7.79
N MET A 223 16.40 3.57 8.30
CA MET A 223 17.04 3.96 9.56
C MET A 223 16.60 3.08 10.72
N ILE A 224 15.30 2.80 10.81
CA ILE A 224 14.76 1.95 11.86
C ILE A 224 15.18 0.50 11.66
N THR A 225 15.00 -0.06 10.47
CA THR A 225 15.30 -1.47 10.19
C THR A 225 16.78 -1.80 10.25
N LEU A 226 17.65 -0.86 9.86
CA LEU A 226 19.11 -0.99 9.89
C LEU A 226 19.75 -0.40 11.14
N LEU A 227 18.94 0.01 12.13
CA LEU A 227 19.40 0.44 13.45
C LEU A 227 20.34 1.66 13.40
N ARG A 228 20.02 2.69 12.61
CA ARG A 228 20.81 3.91 12.49
C ARG A 228 20.55 4.86 13.65
N GLY A 229 20.94 4.47 14.87
CA GLY A 229 20.63 5.17 16.12
C GLY A 229 21.02 6.66 16.12
N LYS A 230 22.16 7.04 15.53
CA LYS A 230 22.57 8.44 15.39
C LYS A 230 21.61 9.23 14.51
N GLU A 231 21.23 8.69 13.35
CA GLU A 231 20.30 9.31 12.41
C GLU A 231 18.89 9.43 13.03
N ILE A 232 18.47 8.40 13.79
CA ILE A 232 17.21 8.41 14.55
C ILE A 232 17.23 9.54 15.59
N TYR A 233 18.30 9.65 16.39
CA TYR A 233 18.44 10.70 17.40
C TYR A 233 18.39 12.11 16.78
N THR A 234 19.10 12.34 15.68
CA THR A 234 19.11 13.66 15.02
C THR A 234 17.75 14.04 14.43
N GLY A 235 16.94 13.08 14.03
CA GLY A 235 15.57 13.30 13.57
C GLY A 235 15.40 14.06 12.25
N THR A 236 16.49 14.43 11.57
CA THR A 236 16.50 15.32 10.40
C THR A 236 15.62 14.78 9.26
N ASP A 237 15.69 13.47 8.98
CA ASP A 237 14.87 12.87 7.90
C ASP A 237 13.38 12.82 8.26
N PHE A 238 13.02 12.70 9.55
CA PHE A 238 11.64 12.81 10.00
C PHE A 238 11.11 14.24 9.83
N ALA A 239 11.90 15.25 10.23
CA ALA A 239 11.54 16.66 10.05
C ALA A 239 11.37 17.01 8.57
N HIS A 240 12.26 16.52 7.70
CA HIS A 240 12.15 16.69 6.25
C HIS A 240 10.87 16.03 5.72
N MET A 241 10.55 14.82 6.16
CA MET A 241 9.35 14.10 5.74
C MET A 241 8.06 14.84 6.12
N LYS A 242 8.00 15.44 7.31
CA LYS A 242 6.87 16.28 7.73
C LYS A 242 6.65 17.46 6.77
N LYS A 243 7.72 18.17 6.41
CA LYS A 243 7.67 19.30 5.45
C LYS A 243 7.21 18.85 4.05
N LEU A 244 7.69 17.70 3.60
CA LEU A 244 7.26 17.12 2.31
C LEU A 244 5.76 16.79 2.31
N ILE A 245 5.25 16.19 3.40
CA ILE A 245 3.82 15.88 3.54
C ILE A 245 2.99 17.17 3.51
N GLU A 246 3.38 18.21 4.24
CA GLU A 246 2.69 19.52 4.22
C GLU A 246 2.65 20.12 2.80
N THR A 247 3.68 19.93 2.02
CA THR A 247 3.73 20.39 0.62
C THR A 247 2.79 19.58 -0.25
N LEU A 248 2.85 18.23 -0.15
CA LEU A 248 2.00 17.32 -0.94
C LEU A 248 0.51 17.51 -0.66
N GLN A 249 0.13 17.84 0.56
CA GLN A 249 -1.27 18.12 0.93
C GLN A 249 -1.85 19.37 0.26
N LYS A 250 -0.99 20.29 -0.19
CA LYS A 250 -1.38 21.55 -0.86
C LYS A 250 -1.33 21.42 -2.40
N GLU A 251 -0.79 20.32 -2.91
CA GLU A 251 -0.62 20.12 -4.36
C GLU A 251 -1.93 19.75 -5.04
N LYS A 252 -2.23 20.45 -6.15
CA LYS A 252 -3.41 20.16 -6.98
C LYS A 252 -3.30 18.79 -7.63
N GLY A 253 -4.42 18.06 -7.60
CA GLY A 253 -4.51 16.70 -8.18
C GLY A 253 -4.08 15.59 -7.23
N LEU A 254 -3.59 15.93 -6.01
CA LEU A 254 -3.30 14.96 -4.96
C LEU A 254 -4.31 15.01 -3.80
N GLU A 255 -5.38 15.82 -3.93
CA GLU A 255 -6.40 15.99 -2.89
C GLU A 255 -6.96 14.65 -2.37
N PRO A 256 -7.24 13.64 -3.21
CA PRO A 256 -7.73 12.35 -2.73
C PRO A 256 -6.74 11.58 -1.85
N LEU A 257 -5.43 11.87 -1.96
CA LEU A 257 -4.37 11.26 -1.16
C LEU A 257 -4.10 12.01 0.16
N SER A 258 -4.59 13.24 0.31
CA SER A 258 -4.33 14.08 1.49
C SER A 258 -4.67 13.39 2.82
N PRO A 259 -5.79 12.66 2.98
CA PRO A 259 -6.06 11.92 4.22
C PRO A 259 -5.04 10.82 4.51
N LEU A 260 -4.49 10.18 3.48
CA LEU A 260 -3.46 9.16 3.64
C LEU A 260 -2.14 9.79 4.11
N PHE A 261 -1.74 10.92 3.53
CA PHE A 261 -0.58 11.69 3.98
C PHE A 261 -0.74 12.14 5.42
N SER A 262 -1.93 12.62 5.82
CA SER A 262 -2.22 12.99 7.21
C SER A 262 -2.05 11.81 8.17
N THR A 263 -2.44 10.60 7.76
CA THR A 263 -2.29 9.40 8.59
C THR A 263 -0.83 8.97 8.71
N ILE A 264 -0.05 9.07 7.63
CA ILE A 264 1.41 8.85 7.65
C ILE A 264 2.08 9.88 8.56
N GLN A 265 1.68 11.17 8.47
CA GLN A 265 2.20 12.25 9.30
C GLN A 265 2.02 11.97 10.80
N LYS A 266 0.83 11.53 11.21
CA LYS A 266 0.56 11.16 12.61
C LYS A 266 1.52 10.08 13.14
N LYS A 267 1.93 9.13 12.30
CA LYS A 267 2.85 8.06 12.69
C LYS A 267 4.27 8.58 12.97
N ILE A 268 4.69 9.64 12.28
CA ILE A 268 6.02 10.25 12.43
C ILE A 268 6.00 11.52 13.30
N GLU A 269 4.82 11.98 13.70
CA GLU A 269 4.64 13.23 14.48
C GLU A 269 5.49 13.29 15.76
N PRO A 270 5.64 12.20 16.54
CA PRO A 270 6.42 12.23 17.76
C PRO A 270 7.92 12.53 17.57
N PHE A 271 8.48 12.29 16.36
CA PHE A 271 9.91 12.49 16.12
C PHE A 271 10.23 13.98 15.93
N ALA A 272 11.28 14.45 16.62
CA ALA A 272 11.76 15.85 16.57
C ALA A 272 13.25 15.92 16.20
N GLU A 273 13.78 17.12 15.93
CA GLU A 273 15.20 17.29 15.65
C GLU A 273 16.03 17.27 16.95
N ASN A 274 17.10 16.48 16.97
CA ASN A 274 18.07 16.37 18.08
C ASN A 274 17.41 16.04 19.44
N ASP A 275 16.46 15.12 19.44
CA ASP A 275 15.73 14.73 20.63
C ASP A 275 15.98 13.27 21.00
N PHE A 276 16.35 13.01 22.27
CA PHE A 276 16.50 11.65 22.78
C PHE A 276 15.20 10.83 22.69
N ASN A 277 14.04 11.47 22.82
CA ASN A 277 12.76 10.79 22.70
C ASN A 277 12.57 10.08 21.36
N ASN A 278 13.29 10.49 20.31
CA ASN A 278 13.31 9.78 19.03
C ASN A 278 13.76 8.33 19.18
N CYS A 279 14.73 8.07 20.07
CA CYS A 279 15.18 6.70 20.37
C CYS A 279 14.04 5.88 21.00
N LEU A 280 13.30 6.48 21.95
CA LEU A 280 12.16 5.83 22.59
C LEU A 280 11.01 5.59 21.60
N HIS A 281 10.73 6.56 20.72
CA HIS A 281 9.72 6.42 19.66
C HIS A 281 10.10 5.34 18.64
N ALA A 282 11.36 5.23 18.26
CA ALA A 282 11.83 4.18 17.36
C ALA A 282 11.75 2.79 17.99
N ILE A 283 12.03 2.66 19.30
CA ILE A 283 11.84 1.42 20.03
C ILE A 283 10.36 1.02 20.07
N SER A 284 9.46 1.96 20.41
CA SER A 284 8.00 1.73 20.38
C SER A 284 7.56 1.29 18.98
N TRP A 285 8.03 1.99 17.94
CA TRP A 285 7.78 1.60 16.54
C TRP A 285 8.18 0.15 16.28
N CYS A 286 9.39 -0.25 16.69
CA CYS A 286 9.86 -1.63 16.47
C CYS A 286 8.99 -2.66 17.21
N ILE A 287 8.56 -2.37 18.44
CA ILE A 287 7.67 -3.25 19.21
C ILE A 287 6.30 -3.37 18.52
N ASP A 288 5.70 -2.25 18.13
CA ASP A 288 4.38 -2.19 17.45
C ASP A 288 4.38 -2.98 16.13
N HIS A 289 5.53 -3.00 15.42
CA HIS A 289 5.68 -3.68 14.14
C HIS A 289 6.33 -5.07 14.26
N SER A 290 6.42 -5.62 15.48
CA SER A 290 7.02 -6.95 15.76
C SER A 290 8.48 -7.09 15.30
N LEU A 291 9.23 -5.98 15.23
CA LEU A 291 10.66 -5.94 14.92
C LEU A 291 11.47 -6.12 16.22
N MET A 292 11.35 -7.29 16.86
CA MET A 292 11.82 -7.52 18.23
C MET A 292 13.34 -7.41 18.34
N GLN A 293 14.10 -7.94 17.39
CA GLN A 293 15.57 -7.84 17.41
C GLN A 293 16.04 -6.39 17.27
N GLN A 294 15.37 -5.60 16.43
CA GLN A 294 15.64 -4.18 16.29
C GLN A 294 15.31 -3.42 17.57
N ALA A 295 14.16 -3.72 18.18
CA ALA A 295 13.75 -3.11 19.43
C ALA A 295 14.80 -3.32 20.54
N ILE A 296 15.27 -4.55 20.74
CA ILE A 296 16.28 -4.90 21.74
C ILE A 296 17.58 -4.14 21.52
N THR A 297 18.06 -4.13 20.26
CA THR A 297 19.32 -3.45 19.94
C THR A 297 19.19 -1.95 20.14
N LEU A 298 18.07 -1.33 19.71
CA LEU A 298 17.82 0.08 19.96
C LEU A 298 17.68 0.42 21.43
N MET A 299 17.09 -0.46 22.26
CA MET A 299 17.02 -0.25 23.71
C MET A 299 18.43 -0.23 24.35
N ASP A 300 19.29 -1.18 24.00
CA ASP A 300 20.67 -1.23 24.55
C ASP A 300 21.47 0.02 24.16
N GLU A 301 21.36 0.42 22.88
CA GLU A 301 22.02 1.62 22.37
C GLU A 301 21.41 2.93 22.90
N ALA A 302 20.10 2.96 23.17
CA ALA A 302 19.42 4.10 23.78
C ALA A 302 19.90 4.33 25.23
N VAL A 303 20.08 3.26 26.02
CA VAL A 303 20.65 3.39 27.37
C VAL A 303 22.04 4.00 27.31
N ILE A 304 22.92 3.52 26.42
CA ILE A 304 24.26 4.08 26.24
C ILE A 304 24.19 5.54 25.82
N THR A 305 23.33 5.87 24.87
CA THR A 305 23.13 7.24 24.37
C THR A 305 22.65 8.16 25.50
N PHE A 306 21.66 7.71 26.29
CA PHE A 306 21.12 8.46 27.42
C PHE A 306 22.20 8.78 28.43
N ILE A 307 23.01 7.80 28.87
CA ILE A 307 24.12 8.00 29.81
C ILE A 307 25.15 8.98 29.23
N CYS A 308 25.52 8.87 27.96
CA CYS A 308 26.40 9.83 27.32
C CYS A 308 25.84 11.27 27.38
N LEU A 309 24.55 11.45 27.21
CA LEU A 309 23.89 12.77 27.28
C LEU A 309 23.85 13.30 28.72
N GLN A 310 23.45 12.48 29.68
CA GLN A 310 23.34 12.86 31.10
C GLN A 310 24.69 13.23 31.73
N PHE A 311 25.77 12.58 31.33
CA PHE A 311 27.10 12.81 31.87
C PHE A 311 28.04 13.53 30.88
N LYS A 312 27.47 14.22 29.88
CA LYS A 312 28.21 14.97 28.86
C LYS A 312 29.20 15.94 29.49
N ASP A 313 28.76 16.79 30.39
CA ASP A 313 29.59 17.84 30.97
C ASP A 313 30.47 17.31 32.07
N LYS A 314 29.98 16.37 32.91
CA LYS A 314 30.74 15.82 34.05
C LYS A 314 31.93 14.98 33.62
N HIS A 315 31.80 14.16 32.56
CA HIS A 315 32.83 13.22 32.12
C HIS A 315 33.27 13.49 30.66
N ASN A 316 32.88 14.63 30.06
CA ASN A 316 33.17 15.00 28.68
C ASN A 316 32.78 13.90 27.67
N LEU A 317 31.58 13.34 27.86
CA LEU A 317 31.06 12.27 27.00
C LEU A 317 30.34 12.83 25.78
N SER A 318 30.41 12.09 24.68
CA SER A 318 29.60 12.38 23.49
C SER A 318 28.87 11.13 23.04
N TYR A 319 27.59 11.25 22.76
CA TYR A 319 26.74 10.13 22.31
C TYR A 319 27.17 9.54 20.94
N ASP A 320 27.86 10.31 20.10
CA ASP A 320 28.36 9.90 18.79
C ASP A 320 29.86 9.55 18.77
N ASN A 321 30.53 9.62 19.91
CA ASN A 321 31.93 9.27 20.06
C ASN A 321 32.08 7.81 20.50
N LEU A 322 32.81 7.01 19.71
CA LEU A 322 33.00 5.58 19.97
C LEU A 322 33.69 5.32 21.32
N LYS A 323 34.66 6.16 21.72
CA LYS A 323 35.38 5.99 23.02
C LYS A 323 34.41 6.22 24.19
N SER A 324 33.62 7.30 24.14
CA SER A 324 32.61 7.58 25.16
C SER A 324 31.61 6.44 25.32
N ARG A 325 31.10 5.91 24.19
CA ARG A 325 30.16 4.77 24.19
C ARG A 325 30.79 3.50 24.77
N LYS A 326 32.07 3.24 24.47
CA LYS A 326 32.80 2.10 25.04
C LYS A 326 32.99 2.24 26.55
N SER A 327 33.36 3.44 27.06
CA SER A 327 33.45 3.69 28.49
C SER A 327 32.14 3.46 29.23
N VAL A 328 31.01 3.91 28.65
CA VAL A 328 29.66 3.65 29.21
C VAL A 328 29.33 2.14 29.19
N ALA A 329 29.59 1.45 28.10
CA ALA A 329 29.36 0.00 28.02
C ALA A 329 30.20 -0.76 29.06
N LEU A 330 31.49 -0.39 29.20
CA LEU A 330 32.41 -0.97 30.18
C LEU A 330 31.97 -0.69 31.64
N ALA A 331 31.41 0.49 31.91
CA ALA A 331 30.87 0.80 33.23
C ALA A 331 29.75 -0.17 33.65
N PHE A 332 28.90 -0.59 32.70
CA PHE A 332 27.90 -1.62 32.98
C PHE A 332 28.49 -3.03 33.16
N GLU A 333 29.61 -3.33 32.50
CA GLU A 333 30.33 -4.59 32.71
C GLU A 333 30.97 -4.62 34.10
N ILE A 334 31.55 -3.49 34.56
CA ILE A 334 32.08 -3.34 35.93
C ILE A 334 30.97 -3.54 36.96
N LEU A 335 29.80 -2.94 36.75
CA LEU A 335 28.65 -3.15 37.63
C LEU A 335 28.18 -4.62 37.68
N ALA A 336 28.26 -5.34 36.55
CA ALA A 336 27.89 -6.76 36.49
C ALA A 336 28.95 -7.67 37.16
N GLN A 337 30.27 -7.32 37.06
CA GLN A 337 31.40 -8.12 37.50
C GLN A 337 32.43 -7.28 38.24
N PRO A 338 32.13 -6.77 39.45
CA PRO A 338 32.98 -5.76 40.15
C PRO A 338 34.38 -6.27 40.53
N ASN A 339 34.55 -7.59 40.62
CA ASN A 339 35.82 -8.20 41.05
C ASN A 339 36.76 -8.53 39.87
N LYS A 340 36.39 -8.24 38.63
CA LYS A 340 37.19 -8.56 37.44
C LYS A 340 38.24 -7.44 37.20
N LYS A 341 39.49 -7.66 37.59
CA LYS A 341 40.57 -6.65 37.54
C LYS A 341 40.82 -6.05 36.16
N ASN A 342 40.64 -6.81 35.06
CA ASN A 342 40.88 -6.35 33.69
C ASN A 342 39.85 -5.36 33.17
N LEU A 343 38.81 -5.00 33.93
CA LEU A 343 37.78 -4.03 33.53
C LEU A 343 38.05 -2.64 34.09
N GLN A 344 39.08 -2.46 34.93
CA GLN A 344 39.34 -1.20 35.70
C GLN A 344 40.35 -0.26 35.02
N ASP A 345 40.74 -0.53 33.78
CA ASP A 345 41.74 0.25 33.04
C ASP A 345 41.21 1.58 32.49
N ASP A 346 39.88 1.78 32.46
CA ASP A 346 39.23 3.02 32.01
C ASP A 346 38.69 3.79 33.24
N PRO A 347 39.36 4.89 33.66
CA PRO A 347 38.94 5.67 34.83
C PRO A 347 37.52 6.21 34.71
N ILE A 348 37.10 6.63 33.50
CA ILE A 348 35.74 7.14 33.25
C ILE A 348 34.72 6.02 33.48
N ALA A 349 34.99 4.80 32.99
CA ALA A 349 34.12 3.66 33.21
C ALA A 349 33.97 3.30 34.69
N VAL A 350 35.09 3.38 35.47
CA VAL A 350 35.08 3.13 36.92
C VAL A 350 34.22 4.17 37.65
N GLU A 351 34.41 5.47 37.36
CA GLU A 351 33.62 6.54 37.97
C GLU A 351 32.12 6.40 37.59
N LEU A 352 31.78 6.19 36.30
CA LEU A 352 30.42 5.98 35.87
C LEU A 352 29.76 4.79 36.58
N SER A 353 30.48 3.70 36.82
CA SER A 353 29.92 2.52 37.49
C SER A 353 29.44 2.81 38.94
N GLN A 354 29.88 3.90 39.55
CA GLN A 354 29.42 4.33 40.87
C GLN A 354 28.13 5.17 40.82
N GLU A 355 27.79 5.70 39.64
CA GLU A 355 26.68 6.61 39.50
C GLU A 355 25.32 5.90 39.80
N PRO A 356 24.45 6.56 40.60
CA PRO A 356 23.14 5.98 40.95
C PRO A 356 22.29 5.65 39.72
N LEU A 357 22.35 6.48 38.69
CA LEU A 357 21.59 6.32 37.43
C LEU A 357 21.97 5.03 36.71
N LEU A 358 23.27 4.70 36.60
CA LEU A 358 23.70 3.44 35.99
C LEU A 358 23.19 2.22 36.78
N LYS A 359 23.19 2.33 38.13
CA LYS A 359 22.65 1.26 38.98
C LYS A 359 21.17 1.00 38.75
N ARG A 360 20.38 2.05 38.45
CA ARG A 360 18.96 1.92 38.09
C ARG A 360 18.77 1.16 36.79
N PHE A 361 19.61 1.37 35.77
CA PHE A 361 19.53 0.65 34.50
C PHE A 361 20.06 -0.79 34.55
N ARG A 362 20.76 -1.19 35.60
CA ARG A 362 21.44 -2.50 35.72
C ARG A 362 20.49 -3.67 35.46
N GLU A 363 19.36 -3.71 36.15
CA GLU A 363 18.37 -4.81 36.01
C GLU A 363 17.70 -4.81 34.65
N THR A 364 17.34 -3.63 34.15
CA THR A 364 16.75 -3.47 32.81
C THR A 364 17.69 -3.99 31.74
N ARG A 365 18.98 -3.61 31.81
CA ARG A 365 19.98 -4.03 30.85
C ARG A 365 20.33 -5.52 30.95
N ARG A 366 20.33 -6.08 32.14
CA ARG A 366 20.50 -7.53 32.33
C ARG A 366 19.37 -8.30 31.63
N GLY A 367 18.11 -7.91 31.83
CA GLY A 367 16.97 -8.51 31.16
C GLY A 367 17.05 -8.40 29.63
N LEU A 368 17.52 -7.25 29.12
CA LEU A 368 17.75 -7.10 27.66
C LEU A 368 18.79 -8.07 27.13
N HIS A 369 19.94 -8.22 27.84
CA HIS A 369 21.00 -9.14 27.43
C HIS A 369 20.53 -10.60 27.42
N GLU A 370 19.73 -11.01 28.40
CA GLU A 370 19.16 -12.37 28.46
C GLU A 370 18.25 -12.64 27.26
N ILE A 371 17.36 -11.70 26.91
CA ILE A 371 16.48 -11.82 25.75
C ILE A 371 17.28 -11.79 24.45
N ARG A 372 18.23 -10.84 24.32
CA ARG A 372 19.09 -10.73 23.14
C ARG A 372 19.87 -12.01 22.87
N ASN A 373 20.46 -12.60 23.91
CA ASN A 373 21.22 -13.85 23.78
C ASN A 373 20.31 -14.99 23.33
N SER A 374 19.12 -15.11 23.91
CA SER A 374 18.15 -16.14 23.49
C SER A 374 17.80 -16.00 22.02
N ILE A 375 17.47 -14.80 21.54
CA ILE A 375 17.13 -14.55 20.13
C ILE A 375 18.34 -14.77 19.22
N ASN A 376 19.52 -14.28 19.59
CA ASN A 376 20.73 -14.41 18.76
C ASN A 376 21.22 -15.85 18.64
N HIS A 377 20.95 -16.68 19.64
CA HIS A 377 21.22 -18.11 19.61
C HIS A 377 20.04 -18.93 19.04
N ALA A 378 19.06 -18.26 18.43
CA ALA A 378 17.92 -18.88 17.74
C ALA A 378 17.15 -19.92 18.61
N GLY A 379 17.09 -19.71 19.92
CA GLY A 379 16.40 -20.59 20.87
C GLY A 379 17.14 -21.92 21.16
N PHE A 380 18.37 -22.10 20.69
CA PHE A 380 19.14 -23.32 21.00
C PHE A 380 19.70 -23.34 22.44
N THR A 381 19.71 -22.21 23.11
CA THR A 381 20.31 -22.07 24.47
C THR A 381 19.27 -22.04 25.60
N ASP A 382 17.99 -21.97 25.29
CA ASP A 382 16.89 -21.96 26.26
C ASP A 382 15.59 -22.56 25.70
N ASN A 383 14.59 -22.71 26.57
CA ASN A 383 13.27 -23.27 26.22
C ASN A 383 12.16 -22.20 26.18
N LYS A 384 12.49 -20.90 26.06
CA LYS A 384 11.50 -19.82 26.03
C LYS A 384 10.69 -19.88 24.74
N LYS A 385 9.38 -19.73 24.85
CA LYS A 385 8.48 -19.67 23.70
C LYS A 385 8.43 -18.27 23.11
N ALA A 386 8.19 -18.19 21.80
CA ALA A 386 8.21 -16.92 21.04
C ALA A 386 7.23 -15.86 21.59
N ASP A 387 6.06 -16.26 22.09
CA ASP A 387 5.05 -15.38 22.69
C ASP A 387 5.52 -14.69 23.97
N GLN A 388 6.39 -15.34 24.75
CA GLN A 388 6.93 -14.80 25.99
C GLN A 388 7.88 -13.61 25.78
N PHE A 389 8.49 -13.50 24.61
CA PHE A 389 9.44 -12.42 24.29
C PHE A 389 8.76 -11.06 24.13
N SER A 390 7.60 -11.00 23.52
CA SER A 390 6.88 -9.74 23.26
C SER A 390 6.52 -9.03 24.55
N ASP A 391 5.96 -9.75 25.53
CA ASP A 391 5.51 -9.16 26.80
C ASP A 391 6.69 -8.81 27.69
N ALA A 392 7.73 -9.65 27.73
CA ALA A 392 8.96 -9.34 28.47
C ALA A 392 9.62 -8.07 27.92
N LEU A 393 9.66 -7.92 26.60
CA LEU A 393 10.27 -6.76 25.96
C LEU A 393 9.49 -5.47 26.21
N LYS A 394 8.16 -5.51 26.14
CA LYS A 394 7.29 -4.37 26.51
C LYS A 394 7.51 -3.94 27.95
N ASN A 395 7.57 -4.90 28.88
CA ASN A 395 7.82 -4.61 30.30
C ASN A 395 9.19 -3.97 30.54
N ILE A 396 10.23 -4.43 29.83
CA ILE A 396 11.58 -3.84 29.89
C ILE A 396 11.56 -2.43 29.32
N PHE A 397 10.88 -2.21 28.21
CA PHE A 397 10.75 -0.90 27.57
C PHE A 397 10.06 0.12 28.48
N GLU A 398 8.95 -0.24 29.12
CA GLU A 398 8.26 0.68 30.05
C GLU A 398 9.15 1.05 31.24
N LYS A 399 9.91 0.10 31.80
CA LYS A 399 10.89 0.41 32.84
C LYS A 399 11.98 1.38 32.36
N LEU A 400 12.54 1.12 31.18
CA LEU A 400 13.55 1.98 30.55
C LEU A 400 13.00 3.40 30.35
N LYS A 401 11.82 3.52 29.79
CA LYS A 401 11.13 4.79 29.54
C LYS A 401 10.90 5.58 30.83
N THR A 402 10.41 4.92 31.89
CA THR A 402 10.22 5.55 33.21
C THR A 402 11.53 6.11 33.74
N ILE A 403 12.62 5.32 33.71
CA ILE A 403 13.94 5.78 34.19
C ILE A 403 14.43 7.00 33.40
N CYS A 404 14.26 6.99 32.07
CA CYS A 404 14.66 8.10 31.20
C CYS A 404 13.85 9.37 31.49
N HIS A 405 12.52 9.29 31.58
CA HIS A 405 11.65 10.45 31.78
C HIS A 405 11.90 11.12 33.15
N GLU A 406 11.99 10.35 34.25
CA GLU A 406 12.27 10.88 35.57
C GLU A 406 13.60 11.68 35.64
N ASN A 407 14.59 11.34 34.80
CA ASN A 407 15.89 12.04 34.81
C ASN A 407 15.98 13.13 33.72
N ILE A 408 15.08 13.20 32.77
CA ILE A 408 14.97 14.35 31.84
C ILE A 408 14.29 15.52 32.57
N ASP A 409 13.25 15.25 33.34
CA ASP A 409 12.50 16.27 34.08
C ASP A 409 13.35 16.92 35.20
N ASP A 410 14.22 16.15 35.86
CA ASP A 410 15.15 16.66 36.89
C ASP A 410 16.27 17.55 36.32
N ALA A 411 16.66 17.36 35.05
CA ALA A 411 17.70 18.17 34.40
C ALA A 411 17.18 19.50 33.84
N GLY A 412 15.85 19.67 33.77
CA GLY A 412 15.16 20.87 33.28
C GLY A 412 14.76 21.86 34.41
N GLN A 413 15.02 21.53 35.67
CA GLN A 413 14.87 22.43 36.81
C GLN A 413 16.25 22.96 37.27
#